data_c57cbc57886fc526e6e30b737433cdb5
#
_entry.id   c57cbc57886fc526e6e30b737433cdb5
#
_cell.length_a   1.000
_cell.length_b   1.000
_cell.length_c   1.000
_cell.angle_alpha   90.00
_cell.angle_beta   90.00
_cell.angle_gamma   90.00
#
_symmetry.space_group_name_H-M   'P 1'
#
loop_
_entity.id
_entity.type
_entity.pdbx_description
1 polymer ?
#
loop_
_entity_poly.entity_id
_entity_poly.type
_entity_poly.pdbx_seq_one_letter_code
_entity_poly.pdbx_strand_id
1 'polypeptide(L)'
;SLVGVAYQSNDDLVIASVLDGWGDPSYADAHVIFVNPLLTGLLLKAAPVLGGVSVWPVFLALATLSSGAAIFTMLTAHARKARRYDFNTLVLLLVWLLIMPGFYAALQFSHAAFLTGFTGVLACLKYGSSWRGWCAGVFLCVLGSMVRLDAALVCDAFWGAILLAGSLEGLRPSREKLFALSRLWLALACVLIASFSLNEYNKYAHRNVLEGCDVAAWNQARALLSDTCP
;
A
#
# COMPACT_ATOMS: atom_id res chain seq x y z
N SER A 1 2.05 6.69 -28.10
CA SER A 1 1.32 6.75 -26.83
C SER A 1 1.24 8.18 -26.36
N LEU A 2 0.02 8.69 -26.14
CA LEU A 2 -0.24 10.09 -25.75
C LEU A 2 0.12 10.42 -24.30
N VAL A 3 0.39 9.40 -23.48
CA VAL A 3 0.81 9.58 -22.08
C VAL A 3 1.95 8.60 -21.81
N GLY A 4 3.17 9.12 -21.76
CA GLY A 4 4.31 8.35 -21.28
C GLY A 4 4.14 8.09 -19.77
N VAL A 5 4.22 6.84 -19.34
CA VAL A 5 4.33 6.51 -17.93
C VAL A 5 5.73 6.91 -17.48
N ALA A 6 5.83 7.88 -16.58
CA ALA A 6 7.09 8.25 -15.96
C ALA A 6 7.17 7.55 -14.59
N TYR A 7 8.25 6.80 -14.37
CA TYR A 7 8.59 6.33 -13.03
C TYR A 7 9.30 7.46 -12.27
N GLN A 8 8.92 7.65 -11.03
CA GLN A 8 9.52 8.67 -10.18
C GLN A 8 10.86 8.21 -9.59
N SER A 9 11.09 6.90 -9.52
CA SER A 9 12.32 6.32 -9.00
C SER A 9 12.91 5.28 -9.94
N ASN A 10 14.24 5.15 -9.93
CA ASN A 10 14.94 4.10 -10.65
C ASN A 10 14.55 2.70 -10.17
N ASP A 11 14.12 2.58 -8.91
CA ASP A 11 13.71 1.30 -8.32
C ASP A 11 12.48 0.72 -9.01
N ASP A 12 11.49 1.55 -9.36
CA ASP A 12 10.30 1.09 -10.10
C ASP A 12 10.66 0.55 -11.49
N LEU A 13 11.64 1.18 -12.17
CA LEU A 13 12.13 0.71 -13.45
C LEU A 13 12.85 -0.64 -13.30
N VAL A 14 13.68 -0.79 -12.28
CA VAL A 14 14.39 -2.05 -12.00
C VAL A 14 13.40 -3.15 -11.66
N ILE A 15 12.40 -2.89 -10.80
CA ILE A 15 11.35 -3.86 -10.47
C ILE A 15 10.61 -4.30 -11.73
N ALA A 16 10.18 -3.37 -12.58
CA ALA A 16 9.52 -3.68 -13.84
C ALA A 16 10.41 -4.53 -14.75
N SER A 17 11.69 -4.17 -14.90
CA SER A 17 12.64 -4.90 -15.75
C SER A 17 12.88 -6.34 -15.28
N VAL A 18 12.99 -6.55 -13.95
CA VAL A 18 13.18 -7.90 -13.39
C VAL A 18 11.91 -8.74 -13.60
N LEU A 19 10.73 -8.17 -13.37
CA LEU A 19 9.46 -8.86 -13.60
C LEU A 19 9.19 -9.15 -15.08
N ASP A 20 9.69 -8.33 -15.99
CA ASP A 20 9.58 -8.53 -17.44
C ASP A 20 10.75 -9.37 -18.00
N GLY A 21 11.66 -9.89 -17.14
CA GLY A 21 12.80 -10.69 -17.53
C GLY A 21 13.79 -9.95 -18.43
N TRP A 22 13.93 -8.62 -18.26
CA TRP A 22 14.78 -7.78 -19.10
C TRP A 22 14.45 -7.86 -20.59
N GLY A 23 13.19 -8.13 -20.92
CA GLY A 23 12.68 -8.29 -22.29
C GLY A 23 12.59 -9.74 -22.76
N ASP A 24 13.07 -10.70 -21.98
CA ASP A 24 12.87 -12.13 -22.21
C ASP A 24 12.14 -12.75 -21.01
N PRO A 25 10.87 -13.14 -21.13
CA PRO A 25 10.08 -13.69 -20.05
C PRO A 25 10.67 -14.93 -19.35
N SER A 26 11.63 -15.62 -20.00
CA SER A 26 12.31 -16.78 -19.40
C SER A 26 13.22 -16.39 -18.22
N TYR A 27 13.62 -15.12 -18.12
CA TYR A 27 14.42 -14.58 -17.02
C TYR A 27 13.59 -13.79 -15.99
N ALA A 28 12.27 -13.79 -16.12
CA ALA A 28 11.40 -13.11 -15.18
C ALA A 28 11.51 -13.72 -13.77
N ASP A 29 11.75 -12.86 -12.76
CA ASP A 29 11.94 -13.30 -11.38
C ASP A 29 11.00 -12.54 -10.43
N ALA A 30 10.48 -13.26 -9.43
CA ALA A 30 9.64 -12.70 -8.38
C ALA A 30 10.46 -12.03 -7.25
N HIS A 31 11.76 -12.28 -7.17
CA HIS A 31 12.62 -11.77 -6.09
C HIS A 31 13.12 -10.36 -6.41
N VAL A 32 12.23 -9.40 -6.33
CA VAL A 32 12.55 -7.98 -6.54
C VAL A 32 12.76 -7.26 -5.21
N ILE A 33 13.56 -6.20 -5.24
CA ILE A 33 13.89 -5.41 -4.06
C ILE A 33 12.63 -4.71 -3.54
N PHE A 34 12.47 -4.65 -2.22
CA PHE A 34 11.41 -3.98 -1.46
C PHE A 34 10.01 -4.58 -1.55
N VAL A 35 9.70 -5.34 -2.58
CA VAL A 35 8.37 -5.93 -2.79
C VAL A 35 8.37 -7.38 -2.33
N ASN A 36 7.28 -7.81 -1.70
CA ASN A 36 7.18 -9.18 -1.19
C ASN A 36 7.06 -10.18 -2.36
N PRO A 37 7.88 -11.26 -2.38
CA PRO A 37 7.90 -12.26 -3.47
C PRO A 37 6.57 -12.98 -3.69
N LEU A 38 5.68 -13.03 -2.68
CA LEU A 38 4.33 -13.57 -2.88
C LEU A 38 3.50 -12.68 -3.80
N LEU A 39 3.59 -11.35 -3.63
CA LEU A 39 2.89 -10.40 -4.49
C LEU A 39 3.45 -10.45 -5.91
N THR A 40 4.75 -10.35 -6.07
CA THR A 40 5.40 -10.37 -7.39
C THR A 40 5.23 -11.71 -8.09
N GLY A 41 5.24 -12.83 -7.36
CA GLY A 41 4.90 -14.15 -7.90
C GLY A 41 3.45 -14.24 -8.39
N LEU A 42 2.50 -13.59 -7.71
CA LEU A 42 1.12 -13.49 -8.20
C LEU A 42 1.03 -12.61 -9.46
N LEU A 43 1.76 -11.51 -9.50
CA LEU A 43 1.82 -10.62 -10.66
C LEU A 43 2.41 -11.34 -11.88
N LEU A 44 3.49 -12.11 -11.71
CA LEU A 44 4.07 -12.91 -12.79
C LEU A 44 3.09 -13.94 -13.36
N LYS A 45 2.27 -14.56 -12.49
CA LYS A 45 1.21 -15.49 -12.96
C LYS A 45 0.11 -14.76 -13.73
N ALA A 46 -0.12 -13.48 -13.47
CA ALA A 46 -1.09 -12.65 -14.18
C ALA A 46 -0.53 -12.04 -15.47
N ALA A 47 0.80 -11.92 -15.61
CA ALA A 47 1.46 -11.27 -16.75
C ALA A 47 1.03 -11.83 -18.13
N PRO A 48 0.84 -13.14 -18.34
CA PRO A 48 0.40 -13.65 -19.63
C PRO A 48 -0.95 -13.11 -20.10
N VAL A 49 -1.84 -12.74 -19.17
CA VAL A 49 -3.17 -12.18 -19.48
C VAL A 49 -3.05 -10.78 -20.08
N LEU A 50 -1.95 -10.07 -19.84
CA LEU A 50 -1.72 -8.69 -20.28
C LEU A 50 -1.14 -8.60 -21.70
N GLY A 51 -0.87 -9.73 -22.37
CA GLY A 51 -0.48 -9.73 -23.78
C GLY A 51 0.82 -8.97 -24.10
N GLY A 52 1.82 -9.03 -23.21
CA GLY A 52 3.12 -8.37 -23.39
C GLY A 52 3.21 -6.95 -22.81
N VAL A 53 2.18 -6.48 -22.13
CA VAL A 53 2.25 -5.25 -21.33
C VAL A 53 2.89 -5.57 -19.98
N SER A 54 3.86 -4.75 -19.54
CA SER A 54 4.49 -4.92 -18.23
C SER A 54 3.46 -4.93 -17.11
N VAL A 55 3.53 -5.95 -16.26
CA VAL A 55 2.55 -6.15 -15.17
C VAL A 55 2.71 -5.13 -14.05
N TRP A 56 3.94 -4.64 -13.83
CA TRP A 56 4.24 -3.74 -12.72
C TRP A 56 3.54 -2.37 -12.82
N PRO A 57 3.71 -1.61 -13.92
CA PRO A 57 3.02 -0.32 -14.06
C PRO A 57 1.49 -0.47 -14.08
N VAL A 58 0.98 -1.56 -14.64
CA VAL A 58 -0.47 -1.85 -14.62
C VAL A 58 -0.95 -2.05 -13.18
N PHE A 59 -0.22 -2.82 -12.38
CA PHE A 59 -0.52 -3.01 -10.97
C PHE A 59 -0.48 -1.68 -10.20
N LEU A 60 0.59 -0.89 -10.34
CA LEU A 60 0.72 0.40 -9.67
C LEU A 60 -0.42 1.36 -10.05
N ALA A 61 -0.76 1.44 -11.33
CA ALA A 61 -1.86 2.28 -11.80
C ALA A 61 -3.21 1.82 -11.21
N LEU A 62 -3.50 0.53 -11.24
CA LEU A 62 -4.73 -0.02 -10.66
C LEU A 62 -4.81 0.19 -9.15
N ALA A 63 -3.71 -0.06 -8.42
CA ALA A 63 -3.65 0.14 -6.98
C ALA A 63 -3.88 1.61 -6.61
N THR A 64 -3.22 2.53 -7.31
CA THR A 64 -3.34 3.97 -7.08
C THR A 64 -4.73 4.49 -7.44
N LEU A 65 -5.27 4.14 -8.62
CA LEU A 65 -6.59 4.58 -9.09
C LEU A 65 -7.70 4.03 -8.21
N SER A 66 -7.69 2.72 -7.89
CA SER A 66 -8.72 2.10 -7.06
C SER A 66 -8.70 2.64 -5.63
N SER A 67 -7.52 2.82 -5.05
CA SER A 67 -7.38 3.42 -3.72
C SER A 67 -7.87 4.87 -3.72
N GLY A 68 -7.48 5.65 -4.73
CA GLY A 68 -7.94 7.01 -4.91
C GLY A 68 -9.46 7.13 -5.02
N ALA A 69 -10.07 6.31 -5.86
CA ALA A 69 -11.53 6.26 -6.01
C ALA A 69 -12.23 5.82 -4.72
N ALA A 70 -11.67 4.83 -4.00
CA ALA A 70 -12.21 4.38 -2.72
C ALA A 70 -12.17 5.49 -1.66
N ILE A 71 -11.04 6.19 -1.50
CA ILE A 71 -10.92 7.31 -0.57
C ILE A 71 -11.91 8.41 -0.93
N PHE A 72 -12.00 8.80 -2.21
CA PHE A 72 -12.95 9.80 -2.67
C PHE A 72 -14.41 9.40 -2.34
N THR A 73 -14.79 8.15 -2.60
CA THR A 73 -16.13 7.66 -2.26
C THR A 73 -16.38 7.63 -0.76
N MET A 74 -15.36 7.29 0.04
CA MET A 74 -15.47 7.31 1.50
C MET A 74 -15.61 8.73 2.05
N LEU A 75 -14.87 9.70 1.55
CA LEU A 75 -14.98 11.10 1.95
C LEU A 75 -16.34 11.71 1.59
N THR A 76 -16.86 11.39 0.39
CA THR A 76 -18.12 11.96 -0.08
C THR A 76 -19.36 11.23 0.43
N ALA A 77 -19.24 10.00 0.96
CA ALA A 77 -20.39 9.20 1.38
C ALA A 77 -21.24 9.87 2.47
N HIS A 78 -20.60 10.59 3.41
CA HIS A 78 -21.31 11.32 4.47
C HIS A 78 -22.09 12.50 3.86
N ALA A 79 -21.48 13.29 3.02
CA ALA A 79 -22.10 14.42 2.35
C ALA A 79 -23.29 14.00 1.47
N ARG A 80 -23.16 12.88 0.73
CA ARG A 80 -24.25 12.31 -0.08
C ARG A 80 -25.44 11.90 0.78
N LYS A 81 -25.21 11.27 1.95
CA LYS A 81 -26.27 10.84 2.87
C LYS A 81 -27.00 12.04 3.47
N ALA A 82 -26.28 13.09 3.84
CA ALA A 82 -26.81 14.31 4.42
C ALA A 82 -27.40 15.27 3.38
N ARG A 83 -27.23 15.02 2.09
CA ARG A 83 -27.51 15.96 0.98
C ARG A 83 -26.90 17.35 1.19
N ARG A 84 -25.83 17.42 1.95
CA ARG A 84 -25.09 18.66 2.27
C ARG A 84 -23.60 18.37 2.24
N TYR A 85 -22.85 19.30 1.65
CA TYR A 85 -21.41 19.35 1.80
C TYR A 85 -21.11 20.38 2.88
N ASP A 86 -20.69 19.94 4.05
CA ASP A 86 -20.16 20.83 5.06
C ASP A 86 -18.79 21.38 4.65
N PHE A 87 -18.36 22.47 5.30
CA PHE A 87 -17.09 23.13 4.99
C PHE A 87 -15.90 22.15 5.06
N ASN A 88 -15.88 21.28 6.06
CA ASN A 88 -14.80 20.31 6.27
C ASN A 88 -14.73 19.29 5.11
N THR A 89 -15.87 18.79 4.65
CA THR A 89 -15.94 17.90 3.48
C THR A 89 -15.42 18.58 2.22
N LEU A 90 -15.79 19.87 2.00
CA LEU A 90 -15.30 20.63 0.85
C LEU A 90 -13.79 20.85 0.91
N VAL A 91 -13.23 21.17 2.09
CA VAL A 91 -11.79 21.33 2.30
C VAL A 91 -11.08 20.00 2.03
N LEU A 92 -11.56 18.88 2.57
CA LEU A 92 -10.97 17.57 2.34
C LEU A 92 -11.01 17.17 0.86
N LEU A 93 -12.09 17.46 0.15
CA LEU A 93 -12.19 17.22 -1.30
C LEU A 93 -11.23 18.10 -2.09
N LEU A 94 -11.08 19.36 -1.72
CA LEU A 94 -10.12 20.26 -2.34
C LEU A 94 -8.69 19.77 -2.14
N VAL A 95 -8.31 19.44 -0.92
CA VAL A 95 -6.99 18.89 -0.59
C VAL A 95 -6.76 17.59 -1.39
N TRP A 96 -7.74 16.71 -1.46
CA TRP A 96 -7.68 15.50 -2.26
C TRP A 96 -7.44 15.79 -3.75
N LEU A 97 -8.18 16.71 -4.34
CA LEU A 97 -8.04 17.10 -5.74
C LEU A 97 -6.69 17.76 -6.05
N LEU A 98 -6.09 18.46 -5.09
CA LEU A 98 -4.77 19.07 -5.25
C LEU A 98 -3.63 18.07 -5.14
N ILE A 99 -3.77 17.05 -4.27
CA ILE A 99 -2.71 16.07 -4.01
C ILE A 99 -2.71 14.92 -5.03
N MET A 100 -3.89 14.44 -5.41
CA MET A 100 -4.01 13.23 -6.24
C MET A 100 -3.37 13.30 -7.62
N PRO A 101 -3.39 14.42 -8.36
CA PRO A 101 -2.68 14.49 -9.64
C PRO A 101 -1.21 14.15 -9.54
N GLY A 102 -0.53 14.52 -8.44
CA GLY A 102 0.87 14.15 -8.20
C GLY A 102 1.07 12.62 -8.10
N PHE A 103 0.17 11.92 -7.43
CA PHE A 103 0.22 10.46 -7.32
C PHE A 103 -0.06 9.74 -8.65
N TYR A 104 -0.84 10.35 -9.54
CA TYR A 104 -1.16 9.76 -10.85
C TYR A 104 -0.13 10.11 -11.93
N ALA A 105 0.48 11.29 -11.84
CA ALA A 105 1.47 11.75 -12.82
C ALA A 105 2.80 10.97 -12.71
N ALA A 106 3.16 10.54 -11.51
CA ALA A 106 4.37 9.79 -11.25
C ALA A 106 4.03 8.49 -10.51
N LEU A 107 4.00 7.38 -11.24
CA LEU A 107 3.80 6.07 -10.65
C LEU A 107 5.01 5.70 -9.80
N GLN A 108 4.75 5.41 -8.52
CA GLN A 108 5.76 5.00 -7.56
C GLN A 108 5.17 3.94 -6.62
N PHE A 109 5.93 2.87 -6.39
CA PHE A 109 5.48 1.79 -5.51
C PHE A 109 5.22 2.24 -4.07
N SER A 110 5.98 3.21 -3.56
CA SER A 110 5.75 3.80 -2.24
C SER A 110 4.41 4.53 -2.15
N HIS A 111 4.02 5.26 -3.22
CA HIS A 111 2.73 5.92 -3.31
C HIS A 111 1.58 4.89 -3.36
N ALA A 112 1.72 3.86 -4.17
CA ALA A 112 0.74 2.78 -4.26
C ALA A 112 0.58 2.05 -2.91
N ALA A 113 1.70 1.75 -2.22
CA ALA A 113 1.70 1.15 -0.90
C ALA A 113 0.98 2.02 0.14
N PHE A 114 1.35 3.32 0.20
CA PHE A 114 0.74 4.28 1.12
C PHE A 114 -0.76 4.42 0.87
N LEU A 115 -1.17 4.67 -0.37
CA LEU A 115 -2.60 4.86 -0.70
C LEU A 115 -3.42 3.60 -0.43
N THR A 116 -2.88 2.43 -0.73
CA THR A 116 -3.55 1.15 -0.47
C THR A 116 -3.70 0.90 1.02
N GLY A 117 -2.62 1.08 1.80
CA GLY A 117 -2.65 0.97 3.25
C GLY A 117 -3.59 1.99 3.90
N PHE A 118 -3.52 3.25 3.49
CA PHE A 118 -4.40 4.31 3.98
C PHE A 118 -5.88 4.04 3.66
N THR A 119 -6.17 3.52 2.46
CA THR A 119 -7.53 3.07 2.10
C THR A 119 -8.00 1.95 3.02
N GLY A 120 -7.12 1.01 3.37
CA GLY A 120 -7.41 -0.06 4.32
C GLY A 120 -7.74 0.47 5.71
N VAL A 121 -6.96 1.41 6.23
CA VAL A 121 -7.23 2.08 7.52
C VAL A 121 -8.60 2.76 7.49
N LEU A 122 -8.88 3.57 6.48
CA LEU A 122 -10.18 4.24 6.35
C LEU A 122 -11.34 3.25 6.23
N ALA A 123 -11.15 2.13 5.52
CA ALA A 123 -12.17 1.08 5.40
C ALA A 123 -12.44 0.42 6.76
N CYS A 124 -11.40 0.11 7.54
CA CYS A 124 -11.55 -0.40 8.91
C CYS A 124 -12.29 0.60 9.81
N LEU A 125 -11.92 1.87 9.78
CA LEU A 125 -12.55 2.91 10.60
C LEU A 125 -14.02 3.12 10.21
N LYS A 126 -14.35 3.10 8.92
CA LYS A 126 -15.70 3.40 8.43
C LYS A 126 -16.63 2.19 8.39
N TYR A 127 -16.11 1.04 7.99
CA TYR A 127 -16.90 -0.17 7.73
C TYR A 127 -16.54 -1.34 8.65
N GLY A 128 -15.66 -1.14 9.62
CA GLY A 128 -15.17 -2.18 10.52
C GLY A 128 -16.25 -2.78 11.45
N SER A 129 -17.46 -2.17 11.52
CA SER A 129 -18.62 -2.79 12.16
C SER A 129 -19.12 -4.02 11.43
N SER A 130 -18.97 -4.09 10.10
CA SER A 130 -19.28 -5.26 9.28
C SER A 130 -18.05 -6.14 9.11
N TRP A 131 -18.26 -7.48 9.09
CA TRP A 131 -17.17 -8.42 8.84
C TRP A 131 -16.48 -8.19 7.48
N ARG A 132 -17.28 -7.94 6.44
CA ARG A 132 -16.76 -7.69 5.09
C ARG A 132 -15.90 -6.43 5.03
N GLY A 133 -16.33 -5.35 5.67
CA GLY A 133 -15.57 -4.11 5.73
C GLY A 133 -14.28 -4.27 6.53
N TRP A 134 -14.32 -5.02 7.63
CA TRP A 134 -13.18 -5.35 8.45
C TRP A 134 -12.14 -6.15 7.65
N CYS A 135 -12.56 -7.26 7.02
CA CYS A 135 -11.66 -8.09 6.20
C CYS A 135 -11.07 -7.32 5.01
N ALA A 136 -11.88 -6.52 4.31
CA ALA A 136 -11.42 -5.72 3.20
C ALA A 136 -10.37 -4.68 3.65
N GLY A 137 -10.60 -4.02 4.77
CA GLY A 137 -9.66 -3.06 5.33
C GLY A 137 -8.34 -3.70 5.73
N VAL A 138 -8.37 -4.81 6.48
CA VAL A 138 -7.17 -5.58 6.86
C VAL A 138 -6.42 -6.06 5.61
N PHE A 139 -7.12 -6.62 4.62
CA PHE A 139 -6.51 -7.06 3.36
C PHE A 139 -5.78 -5.93 2.64
N LEU A 140 -6.37 -4.74 2.54
CA LEU A 140 -5.74 -3.60 1.88
C LEU A 140 -4.51 -3.09 2.63
N CYS A 141 -4.54 -3.07 3.97
CA CYS A 141 -3.36 -2.73 4.78
C CYS A 141 -2.22 -3.73 4.54
N VAL A 142 -2.52 -5.03 4.58
CA VAL A 142 -1.54 -6.09 4.31
C VAL A 142 -1.02 -6.01 2.87
N LEU A 143 -1.87 -5.74 1.89
CA LEU A 143 -1.45 -5.55 0.50
C LEU A 143 -0.49 -4.36 0.37
N GLY A 144 -0.78 -3.24 1.03
CA GLY A 144 0.14 -2.09 1.09
C GLY A 144 1.51 -2.48 1.65
N SER A 145 1.54 -3.28 2.73
CA SER A 145 2.79 -3.76 3.33
C SER A 145 3.57 -4.74 2.43
N MET A 146 2.88 -5.51 1.58
CA MET A 146 3.54 -6.37 0.57
C MET A 146 4.21 -5.56 -0.54
N VAL A 147 3.69 -4.39 -0.87
CA VAL A 147 4.29 -3.47 -1.85
C VAL A 147 5.49 -2.76 -1.24
N ARG A 148 5.32 -2.15 -0.06
CA ARG A 148 6.40 -1.50 0.69
C ARG A 148 6.06 -1.40 2.16
N LEU A 149 6.78 -2.15 3.00
CA LEU A 149 6.52 -2.20 4.44
C LEU A 149 6.63 -0.83 5.11
N ASP A 150 7.69 -0.07 4.84
CA ASP A 150 7.94 1.23 5.50
C ASP A 150 6.79 2.22 5.27
N ALA A 151 6.30 2.30 4.03
CA ALA A 151 5.18 3.17 3.67
C ALA A 151 3.86 2.72 4.34
N ALA A 152 3.64 1.42 4.47
CA ALA A 152 2.47 0.87 5.15
C ALA A 152 2.54 1.10 6.66
N LEU A 153 3.71 0.95 7.29
CA LEU A 153 3.90 1.21 8.73
C LEU A 153 3.59 2.66 9.12
N VAL A 154 3.81 3.63 8.23
CA VAL A 154 3.37 5.03 8.46
C VAL A 154 1.85 5.10 8.60
N CYS A 155 1.10 4.38 7.76
CA CYS A 155 -0.37 4.31 7.85
C CYS A 155 -0.82 3.62 9.14
N ASP A 156 -0.14 2.53 9.53
CA ASP A 156 -0.45 1.78 10.75
C ASP A 156 -0.14 2.59 12.02
N ALA A 157 0.95 3.35 12.03
CA ALA A 157 1.28 4.26 13.12
C ALA A 157 0.24 5.38 13.26
N PHE A 158 -0.21 5.96 12.14
CA PHE A 158 -1.29 6.94 12.14
C PHE A 158 -2.61 6.34 12.65
N TRP A 159 -2.93 5.11 12.21
CA TRP A 159 -4.09 4.38 12.72
C TRP A 159 -4.00 4.14 14.24
N GLY A 160 -2.84 3.66 14.71
CA GLY A 160 -2.58 3.46 16.14
C GLY A 160 -2.78 4.76 16.96
N ALA A 161 -2.30 5.89 16.45
CA ALA A 161 -2.49 7.20 17.08
C ALA A 161 -3.98 7.61 17.19
N ILE A 162 -4.76 7.38 16.11
CA ILE A 162 -6.22 7.63 16.13
C ILE A 162 -6.91 6.74 17.17
N LEU A 163 -6.57 5.45 17.23
CA LEU A 163 -7.15 4.51 18.20
C LEU A 163 -6.78 4.88 19.62
N LEU A 164 -5.54 5.32 19.86
CA LEU A 164 -5.08 5.77 21.17
C LEU A 164 -5.85 7.01 21.61
N ALA A 165 -5.97 8.02 20.75
CA ALA A 165 -6.76 9.23 21.03
C ALA A 165 -8.21 8.89 21.37
N GLY A 166 -8.87 8.05 20.57
CA GLY A 166 -10.24 7.59 20.82
C GLY A 166 -10.39 6.79 22.12
N SER A 167 -9.33 6.08 22.54
CA SER A 167 -9.31 5.36 23.82
C SER A 167 -9.20 6.31 25.02
N LEU A 168 -8.46 7.41 24.86
CA LEU A 168 -8.25 8.41 25.92
C LEU A 168 -9.47 9.33 26.12
N GLU A 169 -10.19 9.66 25.04
CA GLU A 169 -11.40 10.49 25.13
C GLU A 169 -12.56 9.80 25.86
N GLY A 170 -12.52 8.49 26.00
CA GLY A 170 -13.59 7.67 26.53
C GLY A 170 -13.45 7.32 28.01
N LEU A 171 -13.44 8.27 28.94
CA LEU A 171 -13.40 7.99 30.38
C LEU A 171 -14.55 7.08 30.89
N ARG A 172 -15.65 6.95 30.14
CA ARG A 172 -16.73 5.95 30.34
C ARG A 172 -17.35 5.55 28.99
N PRO A 173 -16.70 4.68 28.17
CA PRO A 173 -17.27 4.25 26.88
C PRO A 173 -18.52 3.38 27.13
N SER A 174 -19.55 3.55 26.29
CA SER A 174 -20.64 2.58 26.22
C SER A 174 -20.11 1.21 25.79
N ARG A 175 -20.80 0.13 26.14
CA ARG A 175 -20.39 -1.24 25.72
C ARG A 175 -20.20 -1.36 24.21
N GLU A 176 -21.04 -0.69 23.43
CA GLU A 176 -20.93 -0.68 21.96
C GLU A 176 -19.65 0.00 21.44
N LYS A 177 -19.30 1.15 22.03
CA LYS A 177 -18.05 1.87 21.71
C LYS A 177 -16.82 1.04 22.08
N LEU A 178 -16.85 0.39 23.25
CA LEU A 178 -15.76 -0.48 23.69
C LEU A 178 -15.58 -1.68 22.73
N PHE A 179 -16.68 -2.30 22.33
CA PHE A 179 -16.64 -3.41 21.36
C PHE A 179 -16.16 -2.98 19.97
N ALA A 180 -16.60 -1.83 19.47
CA ALA A 180 -16.11 -1.28 18.22
C ALA A 180 -14.60 -0.99 18.26
N LEU A 181 -14.14 -0.37 19.35
CA LEU A 181 -12.73 -0.04 19.56
C LEU A 181 -11.86 -1.30 19.67
N SER A 182 -12.32 -2.33 20.40
CA SER A 182 -11.58 -3.60 20.49
C SER A 182 -11.42 -4.30 19.14
N ARG A 183 -12.43 -4.25 18.26
CA ARG A 183 -12.34 -4.77 16.90
C ARG A 183 -11.32 -4.03 16.05
N LEU A 184 -11.20 -2.71 16.21
CA LEU A 184 -10.23 -1.90 15.48
C LEU A 184 -8.81 -2.17 15.98
N TRP A 185 -8.60 -2.33 17.29
CA TRP A 185 -7.32 -2.78 17.85
C TRP A 185 -6.94 -4.19 17.38
N LEU A 186 -7.91 -5.09 17.33
CA LEU A 186 -7.69 -6.43 16.80
C LEU A 186 -7.29 -6.38 15.30
N ALA A 187 -7.94 -5.52 14.50
CA ALA A 187 -7.59 -5.34 13.10
C ALA A 187 -6.14 -4.83 12.95
N LEU A 188 -5.75 -3.81 13.71
CA LEU A 188 -4.38 -3.30 13.70
C LEU A 188 -3.37 -4.38 14.11
N ALA A 189 -3.66 -5.15 15.15
CA ALA A 189 -2.81 -6.27 15.58
C ALA A 189 -2.67 -7.33 14.48
N CYS A 190 -3.75 -7.71 13.81
CA CYS A 190 -3.72 -8.64 12.68
C CYS A 190 -2.87 -8.11 11.53
N VAL A 191 -3.01 -6.82 11.19
CA VAL A 191 -2.20 -6.17 10.14
C VAL A 191 -0.73 -6.21 10.51
N LEU A 192 -0.36 -5.78 11.72
CA LEU A 192 1.04 -5.77 12.16
C LEU A 192 1.65 -7.18 12.16
N ILE A 193 0.94 -8.18 12.72
CA ILE A 193 1.41 -9.56 12.72
C ILE A 193 1.61 -10.07 11.29
N ALA A 194 0.65 -9.86 10.40
CA ALA A 194 0.75 -10.28 9.01
C ALA A 194 1.91 -9.57 8.29
N SER A 195 2.04 -8.24 8.45
CA SER A 195 3.07 -7.44 7.81
C SER A 195 4.48 -7.86 8.25
N PHE A 196 4.69 -8.08 9.55
CA PHE A 196 5.99 -8.56 10.05
C PHE A 196 6.27 -10.00 9.62
N SER A 197 5.27 -10.89 9.63
CA SER A 197 5.43 -12.27 9.14
C SER A 197 5.80 -12.31 7.66
N LEU A 198 5.17 -11.47 6.84
CA LEU A 198 5.49 -11.33 5.42
C LEU A 198 6.88 -10.73 5.20
N ASN A 199 7.32 -9.82 6.06
CA ASN A 199 8.68 -9.27 6.00
C ASN A 199 9.74 -10.34 6.34
N GLU A 200 9.51 -11.17 7.36
CA GLU A 200 10.41 -12.28 7.66
C GLU A 200 10.43 -13.33 6.53
N TYR A 201 9.27 -13.62 5.94
CA TYR A 201 9.21 -14.46 4.75
C TYR A 201 9.99 -13.82 3.58
N ASN A 202 9.88 -12.53 3.36
CA ASN A 202 10.65 -11.80 2.35
C ASN A 202 12.15 -11.98 2.53
N LYS A 203 12.65 -11.78 3.76
CA LYS A 203 14.06 -11.99 4.10
C LYS A 203 14.50 -13.44 3.85
N TYR A 204 13.66 -14.41 4.24
CA TYR A 204 13.94 -15.84 4.03
C TYR A 204 14.00 -16.18 2.54
N ALA A 205 13.04 -15.73 1.75
CA ALA A 205 12.97 -16.00 0.32
C ALA A 205 14.22 -15.46 -0.41
N HIS A 206 14.63 -14.22 -0.08
CA HIS A 206 15.82 -13.63 -0.69
C HIS A 206 17.13 -14.33 -0.29
N ARG A 207 17.25 -14.82 0.94
CA ARG A 207 18.43 -15.59 1.38
C ARG A 207 18.62 -16.88 0.58
N ASN A 208 17.53 -17.56 0.26
CA ASN A 208 17.57 -18.83 -0.44
C ASN A 208 17.90 -18.70 -1.93
N VAL A 209 17.63 -17.54 -2.53
CA VAL A 209 17.90 -17.30 -3.96
C VAL A 209 19.32 -16.81 -4.20
N LEU A 210 19.89 -16.13 -3.23
CA LEU A 210 21.20 -15.48 -3.33
C LEU A 210 22.18 -16.11 -2.34
N GLU A 211 22.46 -17.41 -2.49
CA GLU A 211 23.49 -18.10 -1.70
C GLU A 211 24.80 -17.30 -1.76
N GLY A 212 25.19 -16.72 -0.63
CA GLY A 212 26.44 -15.96 -0.49
C GLY A 212 26.36 -14.46 -0.75
N CYS A 213 25.26 -13.88 -1.17
CA CYS A 213 25.10 -12.44 -1.33
C CYS A 213 24.23 -11.85 -0.20
N ASP A 214 24.80 -10.95 0.60
CA ASP A 214 24.02 -10.15 1.54
C ASP A 214 23.31 -9.01 0.79
N VAL A 215 22.07 -9.27 0.37
CA VAL A 215 21.23 -8.30 -0.36
C VAL A 215 21.00 -7.03 0.46
N ALA A 216 20.90 -7.14 1.78
CA ALA A 216 20.75 -5.98 2.66
C ALA A 216 22.00 -5.11 2.64
N ALA A 217 23.19 -5.71 2.75
CA ALA A 217 24.47 -4.99 2.66
C ALA A 217 24.66 -4.39 1.27
N TRP A 218 24.32 -5.12 0.21
CA TRP A 218 24.38 -4.61 -1.15
C TRP A 218 23.43 -3.41 -1.38
N ASN A 219 22.20 -3.48 -0.89
CA ASN A 219 21.23 -2.37 -0.97
C ASN A 219 21.71 -1.15 -0.18
N GLN A 220 22.31 -1.36 0.99
CA GLN A 220 22.86 -0.29 1.81
C GLN A 220 24.03 0.39 1.10
N ALA A 221 24.94 -0.39 0.50
CA ALA A 221 26.04 0.14 -0.31
C ALA A 221 25.56 0.89 -1.55
N ARG A 222 24.55 0.36 -2.25
CA ARG A 222 23.93 1.01 -3.40
C ARG A 222 23.27 2.34 -3.02
N ALA A 223 22.51 2.39 -1.94
CA ALA A 223 21.88 3.61 -1.46
C ALA A 223 22.91 4.68 -1.12
N LEU A 224 24.00 4.31 -0.44
CA LEU A 224 25.11 5.22 -0.16
C LEU A 224 25.76 5.76 -1.44
N LEU A 225 25.92 4.93 -2.47
CA LEU A 225 26.51 5.35 -3.74
C LEU A 225 25.54 6.25 -4.54
N SER A 226 24.23 5.93 -4.57
CA SER A 226 23.25 6.74 -5.29
C SER A 226 22.99 8.09 -4.64
N ASP A 227 23.08 8.18 -3.32
CA ASP A 227 22.83 9.41 -2.56
C ASP A 227 24.07 10.32 -2.46
N THR A 228 25.26 9.79 -2.76
CA THR A 228 26.53 10.54 -2.69
C THR A 228 27.08 10.95 -4.05
N CYS A 229 26.55 10.42 -5.15
CA CYS A 229 26.95 10.86 -6.50
C CYS A 229 25.91 11.86 -7.03
N PRO A 230 26.27 13.16 -7.22
CA PRO A 230 25.39 14.18 -7.80
C PRO A 230 25.10 13.94 -9.28
#